data_73a3b0547b5214b2b579486b23cb62d2
#
_entry.id   73a3b0547b5214b2b579486b23cb62d2
#
_cell.length_a   1.000
_cell.length_b   1.000
_cell.length_c   1.000
_cell.angle_alpha   90.00
_cell.angle_beta   90.00
_cell.angle_gamma   90.00
#
_symmetry.space_group_name_H-M   'P 1'
#
loop_
_entity.id
_entity.type
_entity.pdbx_description
1 polymer ?
#
loop_
_entity_poly.entity_id
_entity_poly.type
_entity_poly.pdbx_seq_one_letter_code
_entity_poly.pdbx_strand_id
1 'polypeptide(L)'
;MTSYGSIAAFEAALSDLPAPDWVAEAAARARQAQLTKPAGSLGRLEDVAIFLAGWQRRERPRMDRARAAVFAGNHGVTVHGVSAFPTGVTAQMVANFRAGGAAINALSGAAGLDLKVVALDLDRPTADFSAVAAMTAAECLDALNAGAAVVEEGLDLLVLGEMGIGNSTSAAAICARSFGSAAETWVGPGTGVDDAGISRKIDVIDRAIARHASAPRSAFETLRLVGGREIAAIAGAVLRARQLSVPVLLDGFICCSAIAPLAVERPAITAHCLAGHCSAEPGHARLLEQLDLAPLLSLGMRLGEGSGAAVAAAVVRAALAAHDQMATFAQAAVSGST
;
A
#
# COMPACT_ATOMS: atom_id res chain seq x y z
N MET A 1 -3.13 -15.60 -15.69
CA MET A 1 -2.33 -16.33 -14.68
C MET A 1 -2.44 -15.57 -13.36
N THR A 2 -2.76 -16.25 -12.27
CA THR A 2 -2.99 -15.62 -10.94
C THR A 2 -1.74 -15.67 -10.04
N SER A 3 -0.61 -16.20 -10.53
CA SER A 3 0.61 -16.38 -9.75
C SER A 3 1.86 -16.16 -10.59
N TYR A 4 2.93 -15.71 -9.92
CA TYR A 4 4.28 -15.67 -10.48
C TYR A 4 4.91 -17.05 -10.33
N GLY A 5 5.09 -17.79 -11.42
CA GLY A 5 5.63 -19.16 -11.40
C GLY A 5 7.12 -19.23 -11.06
N SER A 6 7.85 -18.11 -11.08
CA SER A 6 9.27 -18.00 -10.74
C SER A 6 9.66 -16.55 -10.43
N ILE A 7 10.84 -16.36 -9.89
CA ILE A 7 11.44 -15.03 -9.68
C ILE A 7 11.53 -14.27 -11.01
N ALA A 8 12.01 -14.93 -12.06
CA ALA A 8 12.10 -14.32 -13.40
C ALA A 8 10.73 -13.90 -13.94
N ALA A 9 9.65 -14.65 -13.64
CA ALA A 9 8.30 -14.26 -14.02
C ALA A 9 7.80 -13.02 -13.25
N PHE A 10 8.17 -12.87 -11.97
CA PHE A 10 7.89 -11.67 -11.19
C PHE A 10 8.65 -10.46 -11.75
N GLU A 11 9.93 -10.58 -12.03
CA GLU A 11 10.78 -9.51 -12.60
C GLU A 11 10.30 -9.10 -14.01
N ALA A 12 9.92 -10.08 -14.84
CA ALA A 12 9.32 -9.82 -16.15
C ALA A 12 7.99 -9.04 -16.02
N ALA A 13 7.13 -9.43 -15.07
CA ALA A 13 5.88 -8.73 -14.79
C ALA A 13 6.11 -7.28 -14.34
N LEU A 14 7.15 -7.03 -13.54
CA LEU A 14 7.53 -5.68 -13.12
C LEU A 14 8.08 -4.84 -14.29
N SER A 15 8.61 -5.48 -15.32
CA SER A 15 9.13 -4.80 -16.52
C SER A 15 8.05 -4.46 -17.54
N ASP A 16 6.88 -5.13 -17.50
CA ASP A 16 5.75 -4.93 -18.42
C ASP A 16 4.52 -4.39 -17.66
N LEU A 17 4.50 -3.06 -17.49
CA LEU A 17 3.49 -2.36 -16.71
C LEU A 17 2.45 -1.68 -17.64
N PRO A 18 1.18 -2.11 -17.65
CA PRO A 18 0.12 -1.44 -18.40
C PRO A 18 0.01 0.05 -18.06
N ALA A 19 -0.32 0.86 -19.06
CA ALA A 19 -0.63 2.28 -18.89
C ALA A 19 -2.14 2.51 -18.60
N PRO A 20 -2.53 3.64 -18.02
CA PRO A 20 -3.93 4.02 -17.92
C PRO A 20 -4.54 4.24 -19.29
N ASP A 21 -5.85 4.24 -19.37
CA ASP A 21 -6.60 4.63 -20.58
C ASP A 21 -6.70 6.15 -20.66
N TRP A 22 -5.86 6.74 -21.49
CA TRP A 22 -5.81 8.20 -21.68
C TRP A 22 -7.09 8.75 -22.34
N VAL A 23 -7.85 7.92 -23.08
CA VAL A 23 -9.12 8.34 -23.69
C VAL A 23 -10.18 8.48 -22.59
N ALA A 24 -10.24 7.53 -21.67
CA ALA A 24 -11.14 7.58 -20.53
C ALA A 24 -10.79 8.75 -19.58
N GLU A 25 -9.50 9.01 -19.33
CA GLU A 25 -9.07 10.19 -18.56
C GLU A 25 -9.50 11.51 -19.25
N ALA A 26 -9.28 11.63 -20.55
CA ALA A 26 -9.66 12.83 -21.30
C ALA A 26 -11.18 13.05 -21.27
N ALA A 27 -11.97 11.98 -21.42
CA ALA A 27 -13.43 12.04 -21.32
C ALA A 27 -13.89 12.47 -19.91
N ALA A 28 -13.29 11.90 -18.85
CA ALA A 28 -13.58 12.29 -17.48
C ALA A 28 -13.21 13.75 -17.20
N ARG A 29 -12.08 14.22 -17.70
CA ARG A 29 -11.65 15.63 -17.62
C ARG A 29 -12.61 16.56 -18.35
N ALA A 30 -13.05 16.19 -19.55
CA ALA A 30 -14.04 16.95 -20.32
C ALA A 30 -15.38 17.03 -19.56
N ARG A 31 -15.81 15.92 -18.92
CA ARG A 31 -17.00 15.92 -18.08
C ARG A 31 -16.84 16.85 -16.87
N GLN A 32 -15.70 16.82 -16.15
CA GLN A 32 -15.45 17.72 -15.01
C GLN A 32 -15.58 19.20 -15.37
N ALA A 33 -15.16 19.58 -16.59
CA ALA A 33 -15.29 20.94 -17.08
C ALA A 33 -16.75 21.37 -17.37
N GLN A 34 -17.67 20.42 -17.55
CA GLN A 34 -19.08 20.68 -17.84
C GLN A 34 -19.97 20.67 -16.60
N LEU A 35 -19.51 20.17 -15.46
CA LEU A 35 -20.30 20.10 -14.22
C LEU A 35 -20.61 21.50 -13.68
N THR A 36 -21.77 21.65 -13.02
CA THR A 36 -22.27 22.92 -12.48
C THR A 36 -21.41 23.44 -11.30
N LYS A 37 -20.16 23.76 -11.60
CA LYS A 37 -19.17 24.29 -10.64
C LYS A 37 -18.11 25.12 -11.36
N PRO A 38 -17.43 26.04 -10.67
CA PRO A 38 -16.22 26.66 -11.22
C PRO A 38 -15.16 25.59 -11.53
N ALA A 39 -14.40 25.77 -12.59
CA ALA A 39 -13.33 24.84 -12.97
C ALA A 39 -12.32 24.68 -11.81
N GLY A 40 -11.96 23.45 -11.46
CA GLY A 40 -11.00 23.13 -10.40
C GLY A 40 -11.51 23.33 -8.96
N SER A 41 -12.78 23.77 -8.76
CA SER A 41 -13.27 24.14 -7.42
C SER A 41 -13.44 22.98 -6.43
N LEU A 42 -13.49 21.74 -6.90
CA LEU A 42 -13.48 20.55 -6.05
C LEU A 42 -12.05 20.02 -5.80
N GLY A 43 -11.02 20.66 -6.39
CA GLY A 43 -9.61 20.35 -6.14
C GLY A 43 -9.31 18.86 -6.35
N ARG A 44 -8.65 18.23 -5.37
CA ARG A 44 -8.22 16.84 -5.43
C ARG A 44 -9.34 15.82 -5.70
N LEU A 45 -10.60 16.13 -5.40
CA LEU A 45 -11.71 15.23 -5.74
C LEU A 45 -11.87 15.06 -7.27
N GLU A 46 -11.59 16.11 -8.03
CA GLU A 46 -11.60 16.04 -9.51
C GLU A 46 -10.48 15.13 -10.01
N ASP A 47 -9.26 15.30 -9.47
CA ASP A 47 -8.11 14.49 -9.85
C ASP A 47 -8.32 13.00 -9.53
N VAL A 48 -8.90 12.71 -8.37
CA VAL A 48 -9.22 11.33 -7.94
C VAL A 48 -10.20 10.68 -8.92
N ALA A 49 -11.25 11.38 -9.32
CA ALA A 49 -12.23 10.84 -10.27
C ALA A 49 -11.59 10.60 -11.65
N ILE A 50 -10.77 11.52 -12.15
CA ILE A 50 -10.06 11.39 -13.42
C ILE A 50 -9.05 10.24 -13.37
N PHE A 51 -8.29 10.14 -12.28
CA PHE A 51 -7.35 9.03 -12.06
C PHE A 51 -8.06 7.66 -12.12
N LEU A 52 -9.17 7.50 -11.40
CA LEU A 52 -9.92 6.24 -11.43
C LEU A 52 -10.51 5.97 -12.82
N ALA A 53 -10.95 7.00 -13.54
CA ALA A 53 -11.45 6.86 -14.91
C ALA A 53 -10.41 6.22 -15.83
N GLY A 54 -9.16 6.68 -15.77
CA GLY A 54 -8.05 6.12 -16.53
C GLY A 54 -7.78 4.66 -16.21
N TRP A 55 -7.69 4.32 -14.93
CA TRP A 55 -7.39 2.94 -14.52
C TRP A 55 -8.56 1.99 -14.69
N GLN A 56 -9.79 2.45 -14.52
CA GLN A 56 -10.99 1.64 -14.75
C GLN A 56 -11.43 1.63 -16.22
N ARG A 57 -10.74 2.38 -17.10
CA ARG A 57 -11.04 2.47 -18.54
C ARG A 57 -12.47 2.90 -18.85
N ARG A 58 -12.99 3.89 -18.10
CA ARG A 58 -14.35 4.41 -18.27
C ARG A 58 -14.46 5.87 -17.82
N GLU A 59 -15.22 6.67 -18.55
CA GLU A 59 -15.47 8.09 -18.23
C GLU A 59 -16.06 8.28 -16.82
N ARG A 60 -16.96 7.38 -16.41
CA ARG A 60 -17.62 7.42 -15.09
C ARG A 60 -17.15 6.23 -14.26
N PRO A 61 -16.09 6.40 -13.48
CA PRO A 61 -15.56 5.34 -12.64
C PRO A 61 -16.54 4.99 -11.52
N ARG A 62 -16.40 3.75 -11.00
CA ARG A 62 -17.27 3.18 -9.98
C ARG A 62 -16.47 2.67 -8.79
N MET A 63 -17.19 2.34 -7.72
CA MET A 63 -16.63 1.70 -6.53
C MET A 63 -17.63 0.68 -5.97
N ASP A 64 -18.21 -0.12 -6.84
CA ASP A 64 -19.20 -1.15 -6.47
C ASP A 64 -18.50 -2.41 -5.96
N ARG A 65 -17.35 -2.76 -6.55
CA ARG A 65 -16.50 -3.90 -6.19
C ARG A 65 -15.18 -3.41 -5.62
N ALA A 66 -15.22 -2.83 -4.42
CA ALA A 66 -14.04 -2.37 -3.72
C ALA A 66 -13.67 -3.32 -2.59
N ARG A 67 -12.38 -3.67 -2.49
CA ARG A 67 -11.85 -4.62 -1.50
C ARG A 67 -10.80 -3.97 -0.62
N ALA A 68 -10.89 -4.24 0.69
CA ALA A 68 -9.78 -4.05 1.62
C ALA A 68 -9.11 -5.41 1.85
N ALA A 69 -7.78 -5.49 1.70
CA ALA A 69 -7.00 -6.69 1.97
C ALA A 69 -5.97 -6.40 3.04
N VAL A 70 -6.07 -7.10 4.18
CA VAL A 70 -5.11 -7.01 5.30
C VAL A 70 -4.29 -8.29 5.31
N PHE A 71 -2.97 -8.13 5.13
CA PHE A 71 -2.02 -9.24 5.21
C PHE A 71 -1.37 -9.26 6.60
N ALA A 72 -1.27 -10.43 7.20
CA ALA A 72 -0.68 -10.59 8.53
C ALA A 72 0.51 -11.55 8.52
N GLY A 73 1.63 -11.14 9.13
CA GLY A 73 2.86 -11.91 9.22
C GLY A 73 3.65 -11.61 10.49
N ASN A 74 4.50 -12.53 10.92
CA ASN A 74 5.38 -12.38 12.09
C ASN A 74 6.85 -12.28 11.67
N HIS A 75 7.63 -11.53 12.46
CA HIS A 75 9.01 -11.17 12.16
C HIS A 75 10.00 -11.70 13.20
N GLY A 76 11.07 -12.38 12.74
CA GLY A 76 12.12 -12.87 13.60
C GLY A 76 12.97 -11.77 14.24
N VAL A 77 13.02 -10.59 13.64
CA VAL A 77 13.73 -9.43 14.18
C VAL A 77 13.23 -8.98 15.57
N THR A 78 12.06 -9.42 15.99
CA THR A 78 11.48 -9.13 17.30
C THR A 78 12.32 -9.64 18.47
N VAL A 79 13.20 -10.62 18.25
CA VAL A 79 14.16 -11.12 19.27
C VAL A 79 15.07 -10.02 19.83
N HIS A 80 15.22 -8.91 19.09
CA HIS A 80 16.01 -7.75 19.52
C HIS A 80 15.23 -6.70 20.33
N GLY A 81 13.99 -6.99 20.74
CA GLY A 81 13.18 -6.05 21.52
C GLY A 81 12.83 -4.76 20.74
N VAL A 82 12.59 -4.88 19.45
CA VAL A 82 12.23 -3.76 18.53
C VAL A 82 10.73 -3.46 18.51
N SER A 83 9.94 -4.13 19.31
CA SER A 83 8.49 -3.92 19.43
C SER A 83 8.08 -3.85 20.91
N ALA A 84 7.08 -3.01 21.20
CA ALA A 84 6.47 -2.91 22.53
C ALA A 84 5.51 -4.08 22.84
N PHE A 85 5.08 -4.83 21.80
CA PHE A 85 4.13 -5.93 21.95
C PHE A 85 4.77 -7.28 21.62
N PRO A 86 4.33 -8.38 22.28
CA PRO A 86 4.78 -9.72 21.95
C PRO A 86 4.22 -10.19 20.60
N THR A 87 4.94 -11.05 19.90
CA THR A 87 4.58 -11.56 18.55
C THR A 87 3.21 -12.24 18.49
N GLY A 88 2.75 -12.85 19.59
CA GLY A 88 1.42 -13.47 19.68
C GLY A 88 0.25 -12.51 19.43
N VAL A 89 0.47 -11.20 19.56
CA VAL A 89 -0.55 -10.18 19.27
C VAL A 89 -0.98 -10.22 17.81
N THR A 90 -0.09 -10.56 16.87
CA THR A 90 -0.46 -10.70 15.46
C THR A 90 -1.59 -11.72 15.26
N ALA A 91 -1.49 -12.90 15.85
CA ALA A 91 -2.53 -13.93 15.77
C ALA A 91 -3.83 -13.49 16.47
N GLN A 92 -3.73 -12.80 17.61
CA GLN A 92 -4.87 -12.25 18.32
C GLN A 92 -5.61 -11.19 17.47
N MET A 93 -4.86 -10.33 16.78
CA MET A 93 -5.45 -9.34 15.88
C MET A 93 -6.11 -9.98 14.66
N VAL A 94 -5.53 -11.03 14.09
CA VAL A 94 -6.19 -11.79 13.00
C VAL A 94 -7.51 -12.40 13.49
N ALA A 95 -7.56 -12.93 14.70
CA ALA A 95 -8.80 -13.42 15.30
C ALA A 95 -9.82 -12.27 15.48
N ASN A 96 -9.37 -11.09 15.93
CA ASN A 96 -10.20 -9.91 16.11
C ASN A 96 -10.75 -9.39 14.75
N PHE A 97 -9.94 -9.35 13.71
CA PHE A 97 -10.39 -9.01 12.34
C PHE A 97 -11.51 -9.96 11.86
N ARG A 98 -11.35 -11.25 12.09
CA ARG A 98 -12.34 -12.27 11.71
C ARG A 98 -13.63 -12.16 12.53
N ALA A 99 -13.52 -11.73 13.78
CA ALA A 99 -14.67 -11.49 14.65
C ALA A 99 -15.37 -10.15 14.39
N GLY A 100 -14.81 -9.27 13.57
CA GLY A 100 -15.40 -7.98 13.24
C GLY A 100 -15.13 -6.88 14.27
N GLY A 101 -14.18 -7.07 15.19
CA GLY A 101 -13.96 -6.18 16.34
C GLY A 101 -12.89 -5.11 16.16
N ALA A 102 -12.17 -5.07 15.04
CA ALA A 102 -11.08 -4.15 14.83
C ALA A 102 -11.51 -2.85 14.10
N ALA A 103 -10.65 -1.84 14.14
CA ALA A 103 -10.89 -0.56 13.46
C ALA A 103 -11.15 -0.75 11.96
N ILE A 104 -10.37 -1.60 11.29
CA ILE A 104 -10.54 -1.85 9.86
C ILE A 104 -11.89 -2.45 9.52
N ASN A 105 -12.51 -3.27 10.41
CA ASN A 105 -13.84 -3.81 10.18
C ASN A 105 -14.88 -2.70 10.13
N ALA A 106 -14.87 -1.80 11.14
CA ALA A 106 -15.79 -0.67 11.20
C ALA A 106 -15.59 0.30 10.03
N LEU A 107 -14.34 0.64 9.72
CA LEU A 107 -14.00 1.59 8.65
C LEU A 107 -14.28 1.01 7.27
N SER A 108 -14.02 -0.28 7.04
CA SER A 108 -14.37 -0.96 5.79
C SER A 108 -15.89 -1.00 5.60
N GLY A 109 -16.65 -1.30 6.65
CA GLY A 109 -18.13 -1.25 6.61
C GLY A 109 -18.65 0.14 6.25
N ALA A 110 -18.13 1.18 6.90
CA ALA A 110 -18.50 2.57 6.61
C ALA A 110 -18.14 3.02 5.19
N ALA A 111 -17.02 2.53 4.64
CA ALA A 111 -16.58 2.83 3.28
C ALA A 111 -17.15 1.87 2.22
N GLY A 112 -17.93 0.85 2.60
CA GLY A 112 -18.48 -0.14 1.68
C GLY A 112 -17.42 -1.00 1.00
N LEU A 113 -16.42 -1.44 1.77
CA LEU A 113 -15.32 -2.30 1.30
C LEU A 113 -15.57 -3.76 1.72
N ASP A 114 -15.34 -4.70 0.81
CA ASP A 114 -15.22 -6.12 1.12
C ASP A 114 -13.88 -6.39 1.83
N LEU A 115 -13.91 -6.79 3.11
CA LEU A 115 -12.70 -7.02 3.90
C LEU A 115 -12.22 -8.46 3.78
N LYS A 116 -11.00 -8.63 3.27
CA LYS A 116 -10.29 -9.91 3.21
C LYS A 116 -9.06 -9.90 4.11
N VAL A 117 -8.96 -10.86 5.02
CA VAL A 117 -7.81 -11.03 5.93
C VAL A 117 -7.02 -12.26 5.55
N VAL A 118 -5.72 -12.10 5.28
CA VAL A 118 -4.80 -13.15 4.84
C VAL A 118 -3.70 -13.32 5.88
N ALA A 119 -3.75 -14.39 6.65
CA ALA A 119 -2.69 -14.76 7.58
C ALA A 119 -1.62 -15.60 6.87
N LEU A 120 -0.36 -15.19 7.01
CA LEU A 120 0.78 -15.78 6.31
C LEU A 120 1.72 -16.47 7.30
N ASP A 121 1.42 -17.74 7.59
CA ASP A 121 2.25 -18.64 8.41
C ASP A 121 2.66 -18.01 9.77
N LEU A 122 1.67 -17.61 10.57
CA LEU A 122 1.90 -16.86 11.81
C LEU A 122 2.68 -17.63 12.86
N ASP A 123 2.62 -18.98 12.84
CA ASP A 123 3.33 -19.84 13.79
C ASP A 123 4.84 -19.94 13.48
N ARG A 124 5.24 -19.54 12.28
CA ARG A 124 6.63 -19.52 11.83
C ARG A 124 7.02 -18.12 11.38
N PRO A 125 7.52 -17.25 12.27
CA PRO A 125 8.05 -15.93 11.93
C PRO A 125 9.10 -16.00 10.80
N THR A 126 9.33 -14.90 10.09
CA THR A 126 10.54 -14.80 9.24
C THR A 126 11.80 -15.00 10.08
N ALA A 127 12.93 -15.29 9.45
CA ALA A 127 14.20 -15.30 10.17
C ALA A 127 14.62 -13.89 10.61
N ASP A 128 15.53 -13.81 11.57
CA ASP A 128 16.17 -12.55 11.94
C ASP A 128 17.08 -12.06 10.80
N PHE A 129 16.64 -11.03 10.11
CA PHE A 129 17.33 -10.50 8.94
C PHE A 129 18.70 -9.85 9.27
N SER A 130 19.00 -9.57 10.52
CA SER A 130 20.33 -9.12 10.93
C SER A 130 21.35 -10.26 10.96
N ALA A 131 20.88 -11.50 11.01
CA ALA A 131 21.70 -12.71 11.06
C ALA A 131 21.70 -13.50 9.73
N VAL A 132 20.54 -13.66 9.10
CA VAL A 132 20.37 -14.34 7.79
C VAL A 132 19.33 -13.62 6.95
N ALA A 133 19.01 -14.08 5.74
CA ALA A 133 17.88 -13.54 4.98
C ALA A 133 16.55 -13.77 5.73
N ALA A 134 15.66 -12.77 5.73
CA ALA A 134 14.34 -12.88 6.38
C ALA A 134 13.53 -14.08 5.86
N MET A 135 13.60 -14.32 4.57
CA MET A 135 12.86 -15.39 3.87
C MET A 135 13.78 -16.16 2.92
N THR A 136 13.47 -17.41 2.68
CA THR A 136 13.97 -18.15 1.51
C THR A 136 13.36 -17.57 0.24
N ALA A 137 13.93 -17.93 -0.93
CA ALA A 137 13.37 -17.51 -2.22
C ALA A 137 11.95 -18.04 -2.43
N ALA A 138 11.67 -19.26 -2.00
CA ALA A 138 10.34 -19.88 -2.08
C ALA A 138 9.34 -19.13 -1.19
N GLU A 139 9.66 -18.87 0.07
CA GLU A 139 8.78 -18.14 1.00
C GLU A 139 8.44 -16.72 0.51
N CYS A 140 9.41 -16.02 -0.05
CA CYS A 140 9.18 -14.68 -0.61
C CYS A 140 8.27 -14.75 -1.85
N LEU A 141 8.49 -15.73 -2.75
CA LEU A 141 7.67 -15.92 -3.93
C LEU A 141 6.23 -16.35 -3.56
N ASP A 142 6.08 -17.24 -2.58
CA ASP A 142 4.77 -17.64 -2.06
C ASP A 142 4.01 -16.46 -1.44
N ALA A 143 4.71 -15.59 -0.72
CA ALA A 143 4.13 -14.38 -0.15
C ALA A 143 3.67 -13.39 -1.23
N LEU A 144 4.50 -13.13 -2.25
CA LEU A 144 4.13 -12.33 -3.43
C LEU A 144 2.86 -12.90 -4.10
N ASN A 145 2.79 -14.23 -4.26
CA ASN A 145 1.66 -14.92 -4.86
C ASN A 145 0.40 -14.86 -4.00
N ALA A 146 0.54 -14.95 -2.68
CA ALA A 146 -0.59 -14.77 -1.76
C ALA A 146 -1.19 -13.37 -1.88
N GLY A 147 -0.35 -12.36 -2.08
CA GLY A 147 -0.78 -11.00 -2.39
C GLY A 147 -1.48 -10.89 -3.74
N ALA A 148 -0.89 -11.44 -4.79
CA ALA A 148 -1.49 -11.44 -6.12
C ALA A 148 -2.86 -12.13 -6.15
N ALA A 149 -3.07 -13.17 -5.35
CA ALA A 149 -4.30 -13.95 -5.29
C ALA A 149 -5.52 -13.19 -4.71
N VAL A 150 -5.32 -12.08 -4.01
CA VAL A 150 -6.45 -11.26 -3.53
C VAL A 150 -6.98 -10.31 -4.59
N VAL A 151 -6.25 -10.12 -5.69
CA VAL A 151 -6.61 -9.19 -6.76
C VAL A 151 -7.37 -9.93 -7.85
N GLU A 152 -8.66 -9.72 -7.89
CA GLU A 152 -9.57 -10.33 -8.85
C GLU A 152 -9.85 -9.36 -10.01
N GLU A 153 -10.09 -9.92 -11.19
CA GLU A 153 -10.51 -9.14 -12.35
C GLU A 153 -11.85 -8.45 -12.08
N GLY A 154 -11.95 -7.18 -12.47
CA GLY A 154 -13.15 -6.38 -12.29
C GLY A 154 -13.32 -5.78 -10.88
N LEU A 155 -12.28 -5.80 -10.02
CA LEU A 155 -12.26 -4.93 -8.86
C LEU A 155 -12.18 -3.46 -9.32
N ASP A 156 -12.98 -2.62 -8.70
CA ASP A 156 -12.98 -1.17 -8.95
C ASP A 156 -11.91 -0.43 -8.15
N LEU A 157 -11.57 -0.93 -6.95
CA LEU A 157 -10.56 -0.38 -6.07
C LEU A 157 -10.01 -1.46 -5.12
N LEU A 158 -8.72 -1.45 -4.88
CA LEU A 158 -8.05 -2.27 -3.87
C LEU A 158 -7.45 -1.36 -2.79
N VAL A 159 -7.84 -1.58 -1.54
CA VAL A 159 -7.26 -0.96 -0.34
C VAL A 159 -6.33 -1.97 0.32
N LEU A 160 -5.11 -1.57 0.64
CA LEU A 160 -4.11 -2.47 1.23
C LEU A 160 -3.81 -2.09 2.67
N GLY A 161 -3.76 -3.10 3.53
CA GLY A 161 -3.40 -2.99 4.92
C GLY A 161 -2.50 -4.14 5.35
N GLU A 162 -1.94 -4.03 6.55
CA GLU A 162 -1.03 -5.00 7.12
C GLU A 162 -1.22 -5.17 8.63
N MET A 163 -0.73 -6.28 9.16
CA MET A 163 -0.59 -6.55 10.59
C MET A 163 0.66 -7.40 10.83
N GLY A 164 1.60 -6.90 11.63
CA GLY A 164 2.80 -7.66 11.93
C GLY A 164 3.63 -7.05 13.06
N ILE A 165 3.77 -7.78 14.18
CA ILE A 165 4.63 -7.29 15.26
C ILE A 165 6.09 -7.30 14.81
N GLY A 166 6.73 -6.12 14.86
CA GLY A 166 8.10 -5.89 14.40
C GLY A 166 8.24 -5.40 12.95
N ASN A 167 7.16 -5.34 12.19
CA ASN A 167 7.19 -5.00 10.77
C ASN A 167 7.65 -3.55 10.47
N SER A 168 7.47 -2.60 11.38
CA SER A 168 8.01 -1.24 11.19
C SER A 168 9.55 -1.21 11.11
N THR A 169 10.23 -2.19 11.72
CA THR A 169 11.68 -2.35 11.57
C THR A 169 12.05 -2.92 10.21
N SER A 170 11.31 -3.93 9.72
CA SER A 170 11.46 -4.44 8.35
C SER A 170 11.16 -3.37 7.30
N ALA A 171 10.09 -2.58 7.48
CA ALA A 171 9.74 -1.48 6.59
C ALA A 171 10.86 -0.43 6.49
N ALA A 172 11.45 -0.04 7.64
CA ALA A 172 12.59 0.88 7.68
C ALA A 172 13.84 0.28 7.01
N ALA A 173 14.09 -1.03 7.21
CA ALA A 173 15.20 -1.74 6.55
C ALA A 173 15.03 -1.82 5.03
N ILE A 174 13.80 -2.06 4.55
CA ILE A 174 13.47 -2.02 3.11
C ILE A 174 13.77 -0.63 2.55
N CYS A 175 13.31 0.44 3.20
CA CYS A 175 13.53 1.81 2.74
C CYS A 175 15.04 2.15 2.73
N ALA A 176 15.76 1.84 3.81
CA ALA A 176 17.20 2.08 3.90
C ALA A 176 17.97 1.35 2.78
N ARG A 177 17.62 0.07 2.53
CA ARG A 177 18.25 -0.71 1.46
C ARG A 177 17.88 -0.20 0.07
N SER A 178 16.61 0.14 -0.17
CA SER A 178 16.12 0.59 -1.47
C SER A 178 16.74 1.92 -1.89
N PHE A 179 16.77 2.88 -0.98
CA PHE A 179 17.24 4.25 -1.28
C PHE A 179 18.71 4.50 -0.91
N GLY A 180 19.39 3.53 -0.30
CA GLY A 180 20.81 3.65 0.07
C GLY A 180 21.07 4.71 1.14
N SER A 181 20.11 4.94 2.05
CA SER A 181 20.15 5.96 3.10
C SER A 181 20.34 5.34 4.48
N ALA A 182 20.72 6.15 5.48
CA ALA A 182 20.91 5.72 6.86
C ALA A 182 19.60 5.23 7.49
N ALA A 183 19.68 4.27 8.41
CA ALA A 183 18.52 3.70 9.10
C ALA A 183 17.70 4.74 9.87
N GLU A 184 18.35 5.71 10.51
CA GLU A 184 17.73 6.80 11.28
C GLU A 184 16.72 7.61 10.45
N THR A 185 16.91 7.65 9.14
CA THR A 185 16.01 8.36 8.21
C THR A 185 14.59 7.78 8.22
N TRP A 186 14.45 6.49 8.53
CA TRP A 186 13.24 5.71 8.33
C TRP A 186 12.63 5.16 9.62
N VAL A 187 13.45 5.10 10.69
CA VAL A 187 13.01 4.52 11.96
C VAL A 187 12.10 5.47 12.71
N GLY A 188 11.00 4.92 13.22
CA GLY A 188 10.07 5.59 14.11
C GLY A 188 9.64 4.72 15.28
N PRO A 189 8.85 5.26 16.22
CA PRO A 189 8.41 4.55 17.42
C PRO A 189 7.49 3.36 17.09
N GLY A 190 6.90 3.31 15.89
CA GLY A 190 5.94 2.28 15.54
C GLY A 190 4.76 2.27 16.53
N THR A 191 4.52 1.12 17.16
CA THR A 191 3.44 0.95 18.15
C THR A 191 3.78 1.52 19.53
N GLY A 192 4.94 2.19 19.72
CA GLY A 192 5.26 2.93 20.93
C GLY A 192 6.49 2.44 21.67
N VAL A 193 7.56 2.05 20.97
CA VAL A 193 8.87 1.84 21.63
C VAL A 193 9.46 3.17 22.09
N ASP A 194 10.23 3.12 23.16
CA ASP A 194 11.01 4.23 23.70
C ASP A 194 12.28 4.53 22.87
N ASP A 195 13.05 5.55 23.26
CA ASP A 195 14.29 5.94 22.58
C ASP A 195 15.32 4.79 22.53
N ALA A 196 15.38 3.96 23.57
CA ALA A 196 16.21 2.78 23.56
C ALA A 196 15.74 1.73 22.55
N GLY A 197 14.42 1.61 22.34
CA GLY A 197 13.82 0.79 21.29
C GLY A 197 14.13 1.31 19.91
N ILE A 198 14.09 2.64 19.71
CA ILE A 198 14.49 3.29 18.45
C ILE A 198 15.96 3.00 18.15
N SER A 199 16.85 3.17 19.13
CA SER A 199 18.28 2.86 18.97
C SER A 199 18.50 1.38 18.59
N ARG A 200 17.80 0.45 19.24
CA ARG A 200 17.86 -0.98 18.87
C ARG A 200 17.41 -1.25 17.44
N LYS A 201 16.36 -0.58 16.97
CA LYS A 201 15.92 -0.70 15.56
C LYS A 201 17.00 -0.26 14.59
N ILE A 202 17.63 0.89 14.86
CA ILE A 202 18.73 1.44 14.03
C ILE A 202 19.88 0.44 13.98
N ASP A 203 20.38 -0.02 15.13
CA ASP A 203 21.49 -0.98 15.22
C ASP A 203 21.21 -2.29 14.47
N VAL A 204 20.00 -2.79 14.54
CA VAL A 204 19.58 -4.03 13.86
C VAL A 204 19.54 -3.83 12.35
N ILE A 205 19.01 -2.68 11.88
CA ILE A 205 18.95 -2.35 10.47
C ILE A 205 20.37 -2.17 9.90
N ASP A 206 21.25 -1.44 10.58
CA ASP A 206 22.62 -1.21 10.11
C ASP A 206 23.40 -2.53 10.00
N ARG A 207 23.26 -3.44 10.96
CA ARG A 207 23.82 -4.79 10.87
C ARG A 207 23.27 -5.56 9.66
N ALA A 208 21.97 -5.47 9.41
CA ALA A 208 21.34 -6.12 8.28
C ALA A 208 21.84 -5.56 6.93
N ILE A 209 21.93 -4.24 6.81
CA ILE A 209 22.42 -3.57 5.58
C ILE A 209 23.87 -3.97 5.32
N ALA A 210 24.73 -3.97 6.37
CA ALA A 210 26.13 -4.39 6.25
C ALA A 210 26.23 -5.88 5.85
N ARG A 211 25.44 -6.76 6.47
CA ARG A 211 25.45 -8.19 6.20
C ARG A 211 25.05 -8.51 4.76
N HIS A 212 24.06 -7.82 4.24
CA HIS A 212 23.51 -8.07 2.90
C HIS A 212 24.08 -7.13 1.83
N ALA A 213 25.18 -6.42 2.12
CA ALA A 213 25.75 -5.40 1.24
C ALA A 213 26.14 -5.94 -0.16
N SER A 214 26.62 -7.19 -0.22
CA SER A 214 27.06 -7.84 -1.47
C SER A 214 25.92 -8.43 -2.30
N ALA A 215 24.71 -8.55 -1.74
CA ALA A 215 23.57 -9.10 -2.47
C ALA A 215 22.99 -8.07 -3.44
N PRO A 216 22.43 -8.50 -4.59
CA PRO A 216 21.75 -7.62 -5.53
C PRO A 216 20.69 -6.74 -4.84
N ARG A 217 20.55 -5.50 -5.30
CA ARG A 217 19.54 -4.56 -4.81
C ARG A 217 18.25 -4.64 -5.64
N SER A 218 17.92 -5.82 -6.20
CA SER A 218 16.67 -6.00 -6.90
C SER A 218 15.47 -5.93 -5.93
N ALA A 219 14.30 -5.68 -6.48
CA ALA A 219 13.05 -5.63 -5.71
C ALA A 219 12.82 -6.95 -4.98
N PHE A 220 12.97 -8.07 -5.68
CA PHE A 220 12.82 -9.41 -5.09
C PHE A 220 13.81 -9.64 -3.94
N GLU A 221 15.11 -9.38 -4.17
CA GLU A 221 16.13 -9.60 -3.15
C GLU A 221 15.97 -8.67 -1.94
N THR A 222 15.55 -7.43 -2.15
CA THR A 222 15.30 -6.51 -1.02
C THR A 222 14.15 -7.01 -0.16
N LEU A 223 13.02 -7.42 -0.76
CA LEU A 223 11.88 -8.00 -0.03
C LEU A 223 12.28 -9.31 0.69
N ARG A 224 13.05 -10.18 0.02
CA ARG A 224 13.49 -11.46 0.56
C ARG A 224 14.45 -11.30 1.75
N LEU A 225 15.40 -10.39 1.64
CA LEU A 225 16.49 -10.25 2.60
C LEU A 225 16.09 -9.57 3.90
N VAL A 226 15.31 -8.48 3.81
CA VAL A 226 14.99 -7.61 4.97
C VAL A 226 13.49 -7.36 5.15
N GLY A 227 12.64 -7.97 4.33
CA GLY A 227 11.20 -7.77 4.37
C GLY A 227 10.46 -8.66 5.38
N GLY A 228 9.19 -8.88 5.09
CA GLY A 228 8.28 -9.75 5.79
C GLY A 228 7.28 -10.37 4.82
N ARG A 229 6.61 -11.46 5.21
CA ARG A 229 5.64 -12.12 4.32
C ARG A 229 4.49 -11.21 3.94
N GLU A 230 3.93 -10.46 4.89
CA GLU A 230 2.84 -9.52 4.66
C GLU A 230 3.28 -8.35 3.79
N ILE A 231 4.52 -7.87 3.95
CA ILE A 231 5.08 -6.80 3.13
C ILE A 231 5.30 -7.28 1.69
N ALA A 232 5.85 -8.48 1.50
CA ALA A 232 5.99 -9.09 0.19
C ALA A 232 4.62 -9.36 -0.47
N ALA A 233 3.61 -9.77 0.32
CA ALA A 233 2.25 -9.95 -0.20
C ALA A 233 1.66 -8.63 -0.71
N ILE A 234 1.85 -7.51 0.00
CA ILE A 234 1.45 -6.18 -0.48
C ILE A 234 2.13 -5.86 -1.82
N ALA A 235 3.44 -6.09 -1.94
CA ALA A 235 4.17 -5.87 -3.19
C ALA A 235 3.59 -6.70 -4.35
N GLY A 236 3.28 -7.98 -4.11
CA GLY A 236 2.65 -8.87 -5.07
C GLY A 236 1.23 -8.43 -5.47
N ALA A 237 0.45 -7.94 -4.50
CA ALA A 237 -0.88 -7.39 -4.75
C ALA A 237 -0.83 -6.13 -5.61
N VAL A 238 0.09 -5.20 -5.32
CA VAL A 238 0.28 -3.96 -6.11
C VAL A 238 0.66 -4.29 -7.56
N LEU A 239 1.63 -5.18 -7.76
CA LEU A 239 2.03 -5.55 -9.12
C LEU A 239 0.89 -6.25 -9.88
N ARG A 240 0.14 -7.13 -9.20
CA ARG A 240 -1.01 -7.78 -9.82
C ARG A 240 -2.15 -6.80 -10.14
N ALA A 241 -2.43 -5.87 -9.24
CA ALA A 241 -3.41 -4.80 -9.46
C ALA A 241 -3.03 -3.97 -10.70
N ARG A 242 -1.74 -3.65 -10.87
CA ARG A 242 -1.24 -2.98 -12.07
C ARG A 242 -1.54 -3.75 -13.34
N GLN A 243 -1.26 -5.06 -13.37
CA GLN A 243 -1.53 -5.93 -14.52
C GLN A 243 -3.00 -5.97 -14.90
N LEU A 244 -3.89 -5.87 -13.91
CA LEU A 244 -5.34 -5.89 -14.11
C LEU A 244 -5.96 -4.49 -14.24
N SER A 245 -5.14 -3.44 -14.26
CA SER A 245 -5.60 -2.03 -14.28
C SER A 245 -6.54 -1.70 -13.12
N VAL A 246 -6.32 -2.31 -11.95
CA VAL A 246 -7.06 -2.02 -10.71
C VAL A 246 -6.34 -0.91 -9.96
N PRO A 247 -6.98 0.24 -9.68
CA PRO A 247 -6.38 1.27 -8.85
C PRO A 247 -6.20 0.80 -7.40
N VAL A 248 -5.09 1.23 -6.78
CA VAL A 248 -4.73 0.84 -5.41
C VAL A 248 -4.72 2.06 -4.50
N LEU A 249 -5.26 1.91 -3.30
CA LEU A 249 -5.18 2.87 -2.21
C LEU A 249 -4.26 2.31 -1.13
N LEU A 250 -3.09 2.91 -0.98
CA LEU A 250 -2.06 2.53 -0.01
C LEU A 250 -2.34 3.16 1.35
N ASP A 251 -2.12 2.40 2.42
CA ASP A 251 -2.29 2.87 3.79
C ASP A 251 -1.08 3.67 4.29
N GLY A 252 -0.43 3.21 5.33
CA GLY A 252 0.63 3.89 6.04
C GLY A 252 2.04 3.53 5.57
N PHE A 253 3.02 3.88 6.42
CA PHE A 253 4.44 3.70 6.16
C PHE A 253 4.80 2.28 5.72
N ILE A 254 4.26 1.26 6.42
CA ILE A 254 4.61 -0.14 6.17
C ILE A 254 4.06 -0.59 4.79
N CYS A 255 2.80 -0.27 4.48
CA CYS A 255 2.22 -0.52 3.16
C CYS A 255 3.03 0.14 2.04
N CYS A 256 3.39 1.41 2.20
CA CYS A 256 4.17 2.15 1.21
C CYS A 256 5.60 1.61 1.08
N SER A 257 6.21 1.11 2.17
CA SER A 257 7.55 0.51 2.11
C SER A 257 7.61 -0.74 1.24
N ALA A 258 6.50 -1.49 1.14
CA ALA A 258 6.42 -2.69 0.32
C ALA A 258 6.69 -2.43 -1.17
N ILE A 259 6.34 -1.25 -1.65
CA ILE A 259 6.53 -0.88 -3.06
C ILE A 259 7.84 -0.09 -3.31
N ALA A 260 8.55 0.32 -2.26
CA ALA A 260 9.81 1.07 -2.41
C ALA A 260 10.83 0.37 -3.31
N PRO A 261 11.15 -0.93 -3.12
CA PRO A 261 12.11 -1.61 -3.98
C PRO A 261 11.60 -1.78 -5.43
N LEU A 262 10.29 -1.93 -5.62
CA LEU A 262 9.68 -1.99 -6.95
C LEU A 262 9.80 -0.63 -7.65
N ALA A 263 9.54 0.47 -6.92
CA ALA A 263 9.60 1.82 -7.46
C ALA A 263 11.02 2.25 -7.83
N VAL A 264 12.03 1.80 -7.08
CA VAL A 264 13.45 2.03 -7.43
C VAL A 264 13.80 1.37 -8.76
N GLU A 265 13.31 0.16 -9.03
CA GLU A 265 13.54 -0.51 -10.32
C GLU A 265 12.67 0.03 -11.45
N ARG A 266 11.42 0.33 -11.15
CA ARG A 266 10.40 0.76 -12.10
C ARG A 266 9.51 1.84 -11.48
N PRO A 267 9.90 3.12 -11.54
CA PRO A 267 9.13 4.22 -10.95
C PRO A 267 7.66 4.25 -11.38
N ALA A 268 7.38 3.84 -12.62
CA ALA A 268 6.01 3.75 -13.13
C ALA A 268 5.10 2.80 -12.37
N ILE A 269 5.61 1.96 -11.45
CA ILE A 269 4.76 1.06 -10.64
C ILE A 269 3.77 1.82 -9.76
N THR A 270 4.11 3.03 -9.35
CA THR A 270 3.23 3.86 -8.49
C THR A 270 2.07 4.50 -9.24
N ALA A 271 2.10 4.54 -10.58
CA ALA A 271 1.14 5.31 -11.38
C ALA A 271 -0.34 4.91 -11.22
N HIS A 272 -0.63 3.70 -10.71
CA HIS A 272 -2.00 3.25 -10.39
C HIS A 272 -2.30 3.30 -8.89
N CYS A 273 -1.42 3.91 -8.10
CA CYS A 273 -1.54 4.01 -6.65
C CYS A 273 -1.93 5.43 -6.22
N LEU A 274 -2.78 5.52 -5.21
CA LEU A 274 -3.01 6.71 -4.41
C LEU A 274 -2.53 6.45 -2.99
N ALA A 275 -1.87 7.41 -2.36
CA ALA A 275 -1.61 7.36 -0.93
C ALA A 275 -2.88 7.77 -0.18
N GLY A 276 -3.47 6.87 0.59
CA GLY A 276 -4.69 7.14 1.35
C GLY A 276 -4.48 8.22 2.40
N HIS A 277 -3.38 8.13 3.13
CA HIS A 277 -3.03 9.15 4.11
C HIS A 277 -1.51 9.28 4.30
N CYS A 278 -1.07 10.38 4.90
CA CYS A 278 0.22 10.47 5.54
C CYS A 278 0.06 10.06 7.00
N SER A 279 0.69 8.94 7.41
CA SER A 279 0.68 8.51 8.80
C SER A 279 1.63 9.36 9.65
N ALA A 280 1.44 9.31 10.98
CA ALA A 280 2.33 10.02 11.92
C ALA A 280 3.70 9.34 12.12
N GLU A 281 4.01 8.24 11.41
CA GLU A 281 5.36 7.66 11.39
C GLU A 281 6.33 8.61 10.66
N PRO A 282 7.46 8.98 11.28
CA PRO A 282 8.36 10.02 10.76
C PRO A 282 8.89 9.74 9.35
N GLY A 283 9.18 8.48 9.02
CA GLY A 283 9.67 8.07 7.71
C GLY A 283 8.63 8.12 6.60
N HIS A 284 7.32 8.25 6.92
CA HIS A 284 6.27 8.11 5.91
C HIS A 284 6.19 9.29 4.94
N ALA A 285 6.25 10.52 5.43
CA ALA A 285 6.23 11.70 4.57
C ALA A 285 7.37 11.66 3.55
N ARG A 286 8.58 11.33 4.01
CA ARG A 286 9.74 11.17 3.15
C ARG A 286 9.57 10.03 2.13
N LEU A 287 8.99 8.90 2.55
CA LEU A 287 8.74 7.78 1.65
C LEU A 287 7.74 8.18 0.55
N LEU A 288 6.69 8.91 0.88
CA LEU A 288 5.73 9.41 -0.09
C LEU A 288 6.39 10.35 -1.12
N GLU A 289 7.32 11.22 -0.69
CA GLU A 289 8.13 12.03 -1.60
C GLU A 289 8.98 11.17 -2.55
N GLN A 290 9.63 10.12 -2.04
CA GLN A 290 10.43 9.20 -2.86
C GLN A 290 9.59 8.39 -3.87
N LEU A 291 8.32 8.15 -3.54
CA LEU A 291 7.37 7.43 -4.39
C LEU A 291 6.58 8.35 -5.33
N ASP A 292 6.78 9.66 -5.26
CA ASP A 292 6.01 10.69 -5.97
C ASP A 292 4.49 10.55 -5.73
N LEU A 293 4.11 10.33 -4.46
CA LEU A 293 2.72 10.15 -4.05
C LEU A 293 2.30 11.25 -3.07
N ALA A 294 1.30 12.06 -3.46
CA ALA A 294 0.68 13.01 -2.55
C ALA A 294 -0.48 12.33 -1.78
N PRO A 295 -0.48 12.40 -0.43
CA PRO A 295 -1.53 11.77 0.37
C PRO A 295 -2.89 12.48 0.20
N LEU A 296 -3.99 11.71 0.30
CA LEU A 296 -5.33 12.27 0.31
C LEU A 296 -5.67 12.88 1.67
N LEU A 297 -5.18 12.29 2.77
CA LEU A 297 -5.50 12.70 4.13
C LEU A 297 -4.23 12.84 4.98
N SER A 298 -4.33 13.68 6.03
CA SER A 298 -3.33 13.78 7.09
C SER A 298 -4.06 14.01 8.42
N LEU A 299 -4.45 12.90 9.09
CA LEU A 299 -5.27 12.91 10.30
C LEU A 299 -4.49 12.49 11.56
N GLY A 300 -3.16 12.41 11.49
CA GLY A 300 -2.31 11.98 12.60
C GLY A 300 -2.46 10.50 12.96
N MET A 301 -3.04 9.67 12.08
CA MET A 301 -3.22 8.23 12.30
C MET A 301 -1.88 7.49 12.20
N ARG A 302 -1.74 6.42 13.02
CA ARG A 302 -0.55 5.53 13.02
C ARG A 302 -0.87 4.09 13.44
N LEU A 303 -2.10 3.64 13.18
CA LEU A 303 -2.55 2.32 13.60
C LEU A 303 -2.05 1.21 12.67
N GLY A 304 -2.02 1.44 11.35
CA GLY A 304 -1.90 0.39 10.33
C GLY A 304 -3.25 -0.24 10.01
N GLU A 305 -3.28 -1.54 9.74
CA GLU A 305 -4.46 -2.36 9.42
C GLU A 305 -5.17 -1.97 8.10
N GLY A 306 -4.69 -0.98 7.35
CA GLY A 306 -5.41 -0.37 6.23
C GLY A 306 -6.37 0.73 6.66
N SER A 307 -6.29 1.15 7.93
CA SER A 307 -7.29 2.04 8.53
C SER A 307 -7.33 3.44 7.91
N GLY A 308 -6.17 4.05 7.64
CA GLY A 308 -6.12 5.36 6.99
C GLY A 308 -6.58 5.32 5.55
N ALA A 309 -6.23 4.26 4.83
CA ALA A 309 -6.69 4.04 3.46
C ALA A 309 -8.21 3.75 3.41
N ALA A 310 -8.77 3.05 4.40
CA ALA A 310 -10.21 2.83 4.46
C ALA A 310 -10.98 4.15 4.70
N VAL A 311 -10.45 5.07 5.53
CA VAL A 311 -11.01 6.42 5.67
C VAL A 311 -10.91 7.18 4.34
N ALA A 312 -9.77 7.11 3.66
CA ALA A 312 -9.58 7.74 2.35
C ALA A 312 -10.50 7.16 1.27
N ALA A 313 -10.86 5.88 1.34
CA ALA A 313 -11.82 5.26 0.44
C ALA A 313 -13.21 5.91 0.50
N ALA A 314 -13.63 6.42 1.66
CA ALA A 314 -14.86 7.20 1.76
C ALA A 314 -14.76 8.54 1.02
N VAL A 315 -13.58 9.17 1.02
CA VAL A 315 -13.32 10.39 0.21
C VAL A 315 -13.31 10.07 -1.28
N VAL A 316 -12.72 8.94 -1.68
CA VAL A 316 -12.79 8.44 -3.08
C VAL A 316 -14.25 8.27 -3.49
N ARG A 317 -15.07 7.64 -2.66
CA ARG A 317 -16.51 7.45 -2.93
C ARG A 317 -17.25 8.78 -3.12
N ALA A 318 -16.94 9.79 -2.28
CA ALA A 318 -17.49 11.13 -2.42
C ALA A 318 -17.05 11.81 -3.72
N ALA A 319 -15.79 11.65 -4.13
CA ALA A 319 -15.27 12.16 -5.40
C ALA A 319 -16.02 11.55 -6.60
N LEU A 320 -16.23 10.23 -6.58
CA LEU A 320 -16.97 9.53 -7.63
C LEU A 320 -18.45 9.94 -7.67
N ALA A 321 -19.09 10.11 -6.50
CA ALA A 321 -20.48 10.57 -6.43
C ALA A 321 -20.64 11.98 -7.03
N ALA A 322 -19.73 12.91 -6.69
CA ALA A 322 -19.72 14.24 -7.29
C ALA A 322 -19.50 14.18 -8.80
N HIS A 323 -18.54 13.39 -9.27
CA HIS A 323 -18.26 13.23 -10.70
C HIS A 323 -19.44 12.63 -11.47
N ASP A 324 -20.11 11.64 -10.92
CA ASP A 324 -21.18 10.92 -11.60
C ASP A 324 -22.54 11.63 -11.54
N GLN A 325 -22.92 12.13 -10.34
CA GLN A 325 -24.28 12.58 -10.05
C GLN A 325 -24.52 14.08 -10.27
N MET A 326 -23.45 14.90 -10.28
CA MET A 326 -23.62 16.32 -10.59
C MET A 326 -24.14 16.52 -12.01
N ALA A 327 -25.11 17.43 -12.16
CA ALA A 327 -25.60 17.86 -13.47
C ALA A 327 -24.55 18.71 -14.20
N THR A 328 -24.53 18.64 -15.52
CA THR A 328 -23.79 19.60 -16.33
C THR A 328 -24.54 20.94 -16.39
N PHE A 329 -23.86 22.02 -16.77
CA PHE A 329 -24.48 23.32 -17.00
C PHE A 329 -25.69 23.22 -17.95
N ALA A 330 -25.55 22.46 -19.03
CA ALA A 330 -26.63 22.23 -20.00
C ALA A 330 -27.82 21.47 -19.39
N GLN A 331 -27.57 20.42 -18.56
CA GLN A 331 -28.63 19.63 -17.93
C GLN A 331 -29.40 20.44 -16.88
N ALA A 332 -28.71 21.31 -16.14
CA ALA A 332 -29.30 22.13 -15.08
C ALA A 332 -29.88 23.46 -15.59
N ALA A 333 -29.73 23.79 -16.86
CA ALA A 333 -30.07 25.10 -17.45
C ALA A 333 -29.43 26.27 -16.70
N VAL A 334 -28.20 26.09 -16.18
CA VAL A 334 -27.41 27.10 -15.52
C VAL A 334 -26.43 27.70 -16.50
N SER A 335 -26.32 29.03 -16.53
CA SER A 335 -25.36 29.74 -17.38
C SER A 335 -23.94 29.42 -16.96
N GLY A 336 -23.08 29.03 -17.91
CA GLY A 336 -21.64 28.88 -17.68
C GLY A 336 -20.93 30.22 -17.56
N SER A 337 -19.63 30.16 -17.22
CA SER A 337 -18.77 31.35 -17.26
C SER A 337 -18.65 31.89 -18.68
N THR A 338 -18.83 33.19 -18.83
CA THR A 338 -18.59 33.90 -20.09
C THR A 338 -17.10 34.04 -20.35
#